data_8e2053a805c8192f4aa47340c54f67e9
#
_entry.id   8e2053a805c8192f4aa47340c54f67e9
#
_cell.length_a   1.000
_cell.length_b   1.000
_cell.length_c   1.000
_cell.angle_alpha   90.00
_cell.angle_beta   90.00
_cell.angle_gamma   90.00
#
_symmetry.space_group_name_H-M   'P 1'
#
loop_
_entity.id
_entity.type
_entity.pdbx_description
1 polymer ?
#
loop_
_entity_poly.entity_id
_entity_poly.type
_entity_poly.pdbx_seq_one_letter_code
_entity_poly.pdbx_strand_id
1 'polypeptide(L)'
;LFTDERQMDVQIFLDCSASMGKENRAKAEYAVSVAAALGFLSVHNMDKVSFKLIKEDAVDDPFGTIIGKNSFFRAISLLENLDFSDDADISQAVSSCANTGANNGLSVIISDFLTRKDWKKAVDYLTYKKRQVLAIQLLSPEEEEPTYSGRVNLIDVESGDLADPRNMKLRITRSLQLAYQEALKDMKADIKSFCASRGADFISVTTDKPVERMLF
;
A
#
# COMPACT_ATOMS: atom_id res chain seq x y z
N LEU A 1 -20.30 -17.62 -31.18
CA LEU A 1 -19.59 -17.61 -29.87
C LEU A 1 -19.45 -16.14 -29.45
N PHE A 2 -20.36 -15.71 -28.60
CA PHE A 2 -20.20 -14.39 -27.94
C PHE A 2 -19.23 -14.62 -26.78
N THR A 3 -18.04 -14.05 -26.88
CA THR A 3 -17.14 -13.86 -25.74
C THR A 3 -17.81 -12.81 -24.84
N ASP A 4 -18.32 -13.20 -23.71
CA ASP A 4 -18.82 -12.29 -22.68
C ASP A 4 -17.59 -11.60 -22.06
N GLU A 5 -17.19 -10.46 -22.61
CA GLU A 5 -16.13 -9.63 -22.07
C GLU A 5 -16.66 -9.00 -20.78
N ARG A 6 -16.47 -9.72 -19.67
CA ARG A 6 -16.81 -9.19 -18.35
C ARG A 6 -15.79 -8.15 -17.94
N GLN A 7 -16.23 -6.91 -17.84
CA GLN A 7 -15.45 -5.84 -17.23
C GLN A 7 -15.06 -6.24 -15.81
N MET A 8 -13.75 -6.25 -15.52
CA MET A 8 -13.25 -6.46 -14.17
C MET A 8 -13.48 -5.20 -13.33
N ASP A 9 -13.76 -5.38 -12.05
CA ASP A 9 -13.81 -4.30 -11.05
C ASP A 9 -12.50 -4.30 -10.27
N VAL A 10 -11.64 -3.32 -10.55
CA VAL A 10 -10.33 -3.16 -9.91
C VAL A 10 -10.42 -2.10 -8.82
N GLN A 11 -10.10 -2.46 -7.59
CA GLN A 11 -10.05 -1.56 -6.45
C GLN A 11 -8.61 -1.42 -5.97
N ILE A 12 -8.12 -0.20 -5.91
CA ILE A 12 -6.76 0.10 -5.48
C ILE A 12 -6.86 0.79 -4.11
N PHE A 13 -6.55 0.05 -3.06
CA PHE A 13 -6.47 0.53 -1.70
C PHE A 13 -5.07 1.12 -1.48
N LEU A 14 -5.00 2.43 -1.33
CA LEU A 14 -3.75 3.16 -1.11
C LEU A 14 -3.67 3.59 0.35
N ASP A 15 -2.67 3.10 1.03
CA ASP A 15 -2.33 3.50 2.39
C ASP A 15 -1.80 4.94 2.39
N CYS A 16 -2.53 5.85 3.07
CA CYS A 16 -2.17 7.25 3.22
C CYS A 16 -1.57 7.56 4.60
N SER A 17 -1.02 6.55 5.28
CA SER A 17 -0.35 6.75 6.57
C SER A 17 0.88 7.67 6.47
N ALA A 18 1.26 8.22 7.61
CA ALA A 18 2.42 9.11 7.70
C ALA A 18 3.73 8.40 7.29
N SER A 19 3.88 7.10 7.57
CA SER A 19 5.03 6.29 7.15
C SER A 19 5.17 6.18 5.63
N MET A 20 4.05 6.29 4.90
CA MET A 20 4.02 6.24 3.44
C MET A 20 4.46 7.54 2.76
N GLY A 21 4.49 8.69 3.46
CA GLY A 21 4.82 9.91 2.73
C GLY A 21 5.16 11.16 3.51
N LYS A 22 4.85 11.25 4.80
CA LYS A 22 5.04 12.50 5.57
C LYS A 22 6.50 12.99 5.58
N GLU A 23 7.45 12.09 5.76
CA GLU A 23 8.88 12.41 5.78
C GLU A 23 9.61 11.99 4.49
N ASN A 24 8.98 11.16 3.67
CA ASN A 24 9.54 10.66 2.42
C ASN A 24 8.59 10.90 1.25
N ARG A 25 8.60 12.12 0.74
CA ARG A 25 7.77 12.52 -0.40
C ARG A 25 7.99 11.64 -1.64
N ALA A 26 9.20 11.17 -1.87
CA ALA A 26 9.50 10.28 -2.99
C ALA A 26 8.76 8.94 -2.87
N LYS A 27 8.58 8.42 -1.65
CA LYS A 27 7.79 7.20 -1.39
C LYS A 27 6.31 7.41 -1.69
N ALA A 28 5.74 8.57 -1.27
CA ALA A 28 4.38 8.95 -1.59
C ALA A 28 4.16 9.09 -3.11
N GLU A 29 5.04 9.81 -3.80
CA GLU A 29 4.99 9.98 -5.26
C GLU A 29 5.12 8.65 -6.00
N TYR A 30 5.94 7.75 -5.50
CA TYR A 30 6.07 6.40 -6.05
C TYR A 30 4.79 5.58 -5.84
N ALA A 31 4.18 5.63 -4.65
CA ALA A 31 2.92 4.95 -4.34
C ALA A 31 1.79 5.42 -5.25
N VAL A 32 1.66 6.73 -5.44
CA VAL A 32 0.69 7.33 -6.39
C VAL A 32 0.99 6.89 -7.82
N SER A 33 2.27 6.84 -8.23
CA SER A 33 2.66 6.39 -9.59
C SER A 33 2.29 4.93 -9.83
N VAL A 34 2.50 4.05 -8.84
CA VAL A 34 2.08 2.63 -8.90
C VAL A 34 0.56 2.52 -9.02
N ALA A 35 -0.19 3.25 -8.18
CA ALA A 35 -1.64 3.27 -8.23
C ALA A 35 -2.15 3.79 -9.59
N ALA A 36 -1.56 4.86 -10.10
CA ALA A 36 -1.89 5.44 -11.41
C ALA A 36 -1.60 4.47 -12.56
N ALA A 37 -0.46 3.79 -12.54
CA ALA A 37 -0.09 2.84 -13.59
C ALA A 37 -1.06 1.64 -13.64
N LEU A 38 -1.40 1.06 -12.49
CA LEU A 38 -2.39 -0.03 -12.39
C LEU A 38 -3.78 0.44 -12.82
N GLY A 39 -4.20 1.62 -12.38
CA GLY A 39 -5.46 2.21 -12.79
C GLY A 39 -5.52 2.49 -14.29
N PHE A 40 -4.43 2.97 -14.89
CA PHE A 40 -4.34 3.19 -16.34
C PHE A 40 -4.48 1.89 -17.12
N LEU A 41 -3.77 0.83 -16.71
CA LEU A 41 -3.87 -0.49 -17.33
C LEU A 41 -5.30 -1.02 -17.26
N SER A 42 -5.98 -0.88 -16.12
CA SER A 42 -7.37 -1.29 -15.96
C SER A 42 -8.29 -0.54 -16.92
N VAL A 43 -8.21 0.78 -16.97
CA VAL A 43 -9.04 1.60 -17.87
C VAL A 43 -8.69 1.35 -19.34
N HIS A 44 -7.41 1.06 -19.64
CA HIS A 44 -6.99 0.72 -21.02
C HIS A 44 -7.63 -0.59 -21.47
N ASN A 45 -7.78 -1.55 -20.59
CA ASN A 45 -8.46 -2.83 -20.83
C ASN A 45 -9.99 -2.74 -20.72
N MET A 46 -10.57 -1.53 -20.66
CA MET A 46 -11.99 -1.27 -20.48
C MET A 46 -12.57 -1.77 -19.14
N ASP A 47 -11.73 -2.03 -18.14
CA ASP A 47 -12.14 -2.38 -16.80
C ASP A 47 -12.60 -1.14 -16.00
N LYS A 48 -13.31 -1.39 -14.90
CA LYS A 48 -13.67 -0.37 -13.92
C LYS A 48 -12.55 -0.25 -12.90
N VAL A 49 -12.22 0.97 -12.48
CA VAL A 49 -11.25 1.20 -11.41
C VAL A 49 -11.81 2.13 -10.35
N SER A 50 -11.45 1.91 -9.09
CA SER A 50 -11.68 2.84 -8.00
C SER A 50 -10.42 2.96 -7.14
N PHE A 51 -10.14 4.20 -6.68
CA PHE A 51 -9.06 4.47 -5.74
C PHE A 51 -9.66 4.62 -4.34
N LYS A 52 -9.25 3.75 -3.45
CA LYS A 52 -9.70 3.64 -2.07
C LYS A 52 -8.58 4.13 -1.15
N LEU A 53 -8.69 5.35 -0.65
CA LEU A 53 -7.67 5.95 0.20
C LEU A 53 -7.88 5.51 1.63
N ILE A 54 -6.92 4.80 2.20
CA ILE A 54 -6.97 4.36 3.60
C ILE A 54 -6.47 5.51 4.47
N LYS A 55 -7.36 6.01 5.31
CA LYS A 55 -7.08 7.07 6.29
C LYS A 55 -7.64 6.66 7.63
N GLU A 56 -6.81 6.70 8.67
CA GLU A 56 -7.19 6.22 9.99
C GLU A 56 -7.80 4.79 9.94
N ASP A 57 -9.04 4.63 10.31
CA ASP A 57 -9.79 3.37 10.32
C ASP A 57 -10.86 3.27 9.21
N ALA A 58 -10.83 4.19 8.24
CA ALA A 58 -11.83 4.34 7.19
C ALA A 58 -11.22 4.36 5.77
N VAL A 59 -12.07 4.11 4.80
CA VAL A 59 -11.74 4.28 3.37
C VAL A 59 -12.46 5.51 2.84
N ASP A 60 -11.69 6.47 2.34
CA ASP A 60 -12.18 7.56 1.52
C ASP A 60 -12.22 7.13 0.05
N ASP A 61 -13.34 7.31 -0.62
CA ASP A 61 -13.56 6.96 -2.03
C ASP A 61 -14.00 8.20 -2.82
N PRO A 62 -13.10 9.17 -3.00
CA PRO A 62 -13.46 10.50 -3.52
C PRO A 62 -13.87 10.49 -4.98
N PHE A 63 -13.55 9.42 -5.71
CA PHE A 63 -13.78 9.35 -7.16
C PHE A 63 -14.90 8.37 -7.53
N GLY A 64 -15.29 7.50 -6.63
CA GLY A 64 -16.19 6.39 -6.93
C GLY A 64 -15.65 5.46 -8.01
N THR A 65 -16.54 4.87 -8.78
CA THR A 65 -16.15 3.99 -9.90
C THR A 65 -15.79 4.81 -11.13
N ILE A 66 -14.57 4.67 -11.58
CA ILE A 66 -14.00 5.34 -12.76
C ILE A 66 -14.15 4.42 -13.97
N ILE A 67 -14.73 4.95 -15.04
CA ILE A 67 -14.89 4.28 -16.32
C ILE A 67 -14.36 5.21 -17.42
N GLY A 68 -13.44 4.68 -18.24
CA GLY A 68 -12.87 5.39 -19.38
C GLY A 68 -11.79 6.41 -19.03
N LYS A 69 -10.98 6.73 -20.04
CA LYS A 69 -9.74 7.51 -19.89
C LYS A 69 -9.96 8.94 -19.39
N ASN A 70 -11.04 9.61 -19.80
CA ASN A 70 -11.26 11.02 -19.41
C ASN A 70 -11.55 11.16 -17.91
N SER A 71 -12.33 10.22 -17.32
CA SER A 71 -12.60 10.21 -15.89
C SER A 71 -11.35 9.82 -15.10
N PHE A 72 -10.55 8.92 -15.65
CA PHE A 72 -9.28 8.50 -15.06
C PHE A 72 -8.30 9.66 -14.93
N PHE A 73 -8.03 10.42 -16.00
CA PHE A 73 -7.09 11.54 -15.94
C PHE A 73 -7.51 12.63 -14.96
N ARG A 74 -8.81 12.86 -14.78
CA ARG A 74 -9.31 13.77 -13.74
C ARG A 74 -9.02 13.26 -12.33
N ALA A 75 -9.17 11.96 -12.10
CA ALA A 75 -8.84 11.36 -10.80
C ALA A 75 -7.35 11.44 -10.49
N ILE A 76 -6.47 11.19 -11.48
CA ILE A 76 -5.01 11.26 -11.30
C ILE A 76 -4.56 12.65 -10.87
N SER A 77 -5.10 13.72 -11.47
CA SER A 77 -4.75 15.11 -11.07
C SER A 77 -5.09 15.43 -9.61
N LEU A 78 -6.02 14.70 -9.02
CA LEU A 78 -6.35 14.84 -7.59
C LEU A 78 -5.46 13.94 -6.72
N LEU A 79 -5.09 12.74 -7.21
CA LEU A 79 -4.17 11.84 -6.50
C LEU A 79 -2.76 12.45 -6.32
N GLU A 80 -2.32 13.32 -7.23
CA GLU A 80 -1.03 14.02 -7.12
C GLU A 80 -0.92 14.95 -5.89
N ASN A 81 -2.08 15.34 -5.32
CA ASN A 81 -2.15 16.24 -4.16
C ASN A 81 -2.61 15.53 -2.87
N LEU A 82 -2.44 14.22 -2.79
CA LEU A 82 -2.80 13.48 -1.58
C LEU A 82 -1.91 13.86 -0.39
N ASP A 83 -2.56 13.95 0.77
CA ASP A 83 -1.89 14.06 2.04
C ASP A 83 -1.66 12.67 2.65
N PHE A 84 -0.45 12.45 3.15
CA PHE A 84 0.01 11.23 3.80
C PHE A 84 0.39 11.58 5.25
N SER A 85 -0.60 11.75 6.10
CA SER A 85 -0.40 12.26 7.46
C SER A 85 -1.07 11.42 8.54
N ASP A 86 -1.93 10.46 8.15
CA ASP A 86 -2.78 9.71 9.07
C ASP A 86 -2.06 8.49 9.68
N ASP A 87 -2.62 7.94 10.76
CA ASP A 87 -2.27 6.63 11.32
C ASP A 87 -3.26 5.59 10.77
N ALA A 88 -2.89 4.88 9.70
CA ALA A 88 -3.80 3.98 9.01
C ALA A 88 -3.97 2.61 9.72
N ASP A 89 -5.22 2.14 9.79
CA ASP A 89 -5.56 0.75 10.10
C ASP A 89 -6.15 0.07 8.87
N ILE A 90 -5.28 -0.61 8.12
CA ILE A 90 -5.64 -1.27 6.86
C ILE A 90 -6.80 -2.25 7.05
N SER A 91 -6.78 -3.03 8.14
CA SER A 91 -7.82 -4.03 8.40
C SER A 91 -9.16 -3.42 8.71
N GLN A 92 -9.17 -2.45 9.59
CA GLN A 92 -10.40 -1.77 9.96
C GLN A 92 -10.99 -1.02 8.76
N ALA A 93 -10.17 -0.26 8.07
CA ALA A 93 -10.58 0.51 6.89
C ALA A 93 -11.16 -0.38 5.79
N VAL A 94 -10.44 -1.43 5.39
CA VAL A 94 -10.89 -2.34 4.32
C VAL A 94 -12.13 -3.11 4.73
N SER A 95 -12.23 -3.56 5.98
CA SER A 95 -13.38 -4.32 6.48
C SER A 95 -14.64 -3.45 6.62
N SER A 96 -14.49 -2.17 6.93
CA SER A 96 -15.60 -1.20 7.04
C SER A 96 -16.04 -0.64 5.68
N CYS A 97 -15.28 -0.90 4.62
CA CYS A 97 -15.60 -0.39 3.28
C CYS A 97 -16.93 -0.98 2.79
N ALA A 98 -17.97 -0.14 2.77
CA ALA A 98 -19.33 -0.56 2.39
C ALA A 98 -19.41 -1.04 0.93
N ASN A 99 -18.58 -0.49 0.05
CA ASN A 99 -18.55 -0.80 -1.37
C ASN A 99 -17.27 -1.55 -1.76
N THR A 100 -17.22 -2.82 -1.39
CA THR A 100 -16.12 -3.73 -1.80
C THR A 100 -16.29 -4.29 -3.22
N GLY A 101 -17.26 -3.75 -3.99
CA GLY A 101 -17.47 -4.13 -5.39
C GLY A 101 -18.09 -5.51 -5.60
N ALA A 102 -18.19 -5.87 -6.86
CA ALA A 102 -18.72 -7.17 -7.28
C ALA A 102 -17.75 -8.32 -6.96
N ASN A 103 -18.30 -9.50 -6.74
CA ASN A 103 -17.51 -10.73 -6.69
C ASN A 103 -16.69 -10.89 -8.00
N ASN A 104 -15.50 -11.46 -7.91
CA ASN A 104 -14.58 -11.71 -9.03
C ASN A 104 -13.86 -10.46 -9.59
N GLY A 105 -13.64 -9.41 -8.78
CA GLY A 105 -12.76 -8.30 -9.11
C GLY A 105 -11.37 -8.47 -8.50
N LEU A 106 -10.47 -7.54 -8.85
CA LEU A 106 -9.14 -7.42 -8.27
C LEU A 106 -9.12 -6.34 -7.18
N SER A 107 -8.54 -6.64 -6.04
CA SER A 107 -8.23 -5.67 -4.99
C SER A 107 -6.73 -5.59 -4.81
N VAL A 108 -6.16 -4.41 -4.99
CA VAL A 108 -4.74 -4.14 -4.78
C VAL A 108 -4.59 -3.35 -3.49
N ILE A 109 -3.75 -3.79 -2.57
CA ILE A 109 -3.39 -3.05 -1.36
C ILE A 109 -1.96 -2.56 -1.52
N ILE A 110 -1.76 -1.25 -1.47
CA ILE A 110 -0.44 -0.60 -1.57
C ILE A 110 -0.11 0.03 -0.22
N SER A 111 0.90 -0.50 0.47
CA SER A 111 1.37 -0.05 1.79
C SER A 111 2.82 -0.46 2.01
N ASP A 112 3.49 0.07 3.02
CA ASP A 112 4.78 -0.47 3.47
C ASP A 112 4.61 -1.67 4.42
N PHE A 113 3.40 -1.88 4.96
CA PHE A 113 3.09 -2.90 5.96
C PHE A 113 3.97 -2.82 7.22
N LEU A 114 4.62 -1.69 7.48
CA LEU A 114 5.46 -1.45 8.66
C LEU A 114 4.62 -1.04 9.89
N THR A 115 3.39 -1.51 9.96
CA THR A 115 2.45 -1.22 11.02
C THR A 115 2.45 -2.32 12.09
N ARG A 116 2.14 -1.94 13.33
CA ARG A 116 1.85 -2.90 14.43
C ARG A 116 0.42 -3.44 14.39
N LYS A 117 -0.45 -2.82 13.60
CA LYS A 117 -1.84 -3.23 13.45
C LYS A 117 -1.94 -4.47 12.56
N ASP A 118 -2.98 -5.26 12.77
CA ASP A 118 -3.19 -6.49 12.03
C ASP A 118 -3.74 -6.21 10.63
N TRP A 119 -2.89 -6.22 9.61
CA TRP A 119 -3.28 -6.06 8.20
C TRP A 119 -3.89 -7.35 7.59
N LYS A 120 -3.68 -8.52 8.23
CA LYS A 120 -4.09 -9.84 7.70
C LYS A 120 -5.60 -9.96 7.51
N LYS A 121 -6.38 -9.33 8.39
CA LYS A 121 -7.85 -9.30 8.29
C LYS A 121 -8.34 -8.63 7.02
N ALA A 122 -7.62 -7.65 6.46
CA ALA A 122 -7.98 -7.04 5.19
C ALA A 122 -7.92 -8.05 4.04
N VAL A 123 -6.84 -8.84 3.97
CA VAL A 123 -6.69 -9.90 2.97
C VAL A 123 -7.75 -10.99 3.17
N ASP A 124 -7.97 -11.46 4.41
CA ASP A 124 -9.01 -12.44 4.72
C ASP A 124 -10.41 -11.94 4.31
N TYR A 125 -10.72 -10.68 4.58
CA TYR A 125 -12.00 -10.09 4.20
C TYR A 125 -12.20 -10.01 2.69
N LEU A 126 -11.20 -9.55 1.94
CA LEU A 126 -11.27 -9.42 0.49
C LEU A 126 -11.37 -10.79 -0.19
N THR A 127 -10.60 -11.77 0.28
CA THR A 127 -10.67 -13.15 -0.25
C THR A 127 -12.00 -13.83 0.10
N TYR A 128 -12.55 -13.58 1.29
CA TYR A 128 -13.90 -14.00 1.66
C TYR A 128 -14.96 -13.41 0.70
N LYS A 129 -14.77 -12.16 0.26
CA LYS A 129 -15.60 -11.49 -0.78
C LYS A 129 -15.33 -12.04 -2.19
N LYS A 130 -14.55 -13.10 -2.33
CA LYS A 130 -14.15 -13.73 -3.60
C LYS A 130 -13.45 -12.77 -4.57
N ARG A 131 -12.69 -11.83 -4.04
CA ARG A 131 -11.84 -10.96 -4.84
C ARG A 131 -10.45 -11.58 -4.97
N GLN A 132 -9.82 -11.40 -6.12
CA GLN A 132 -8.38 -11.60 -6.24
C GLN A 132 -7.68 -10.50 -5.44
N VAL A 133 -6.62 -10.83 -4.72
CA VAL A 133 -5.90 -9.85 -3.89
C VAL A 133 -4.45 -9.80 -4.29
N LEU A 134 -3.94 -8.60 -4.51
CA LEU A 134 -2.53 -8.30 -4.71
C LEU A 134 -2.08 -7.34 -3.61
N ALA A 135 -1.17 -7.77 -2.76
CA ALA A 135 -0.51 -6.92 -1.77
C ALA A 135 0.82 -6.42 -2.35
N ILE A 136 1.00 -5.10 -2.41
CA ILE A 136 2.21 -4.43 -2.88
C ILE A 136 2.85 -3.72 -1.70
N GLN A 137 4.02 -4.20 -1.28
CA GLN A 137 4.83 -3.53 -0.28
C GLN A 137 5.78 -2.55 -0.95
N LEU A 138 5.74 -1.29 -0.48
CA LEU A 138 6.65 -0.24 -0.92
C LEU A 138 7.58 0.15 0.21
N LEU A 139 8.88 0.01 -0.02
CA LEU A 139 9.91 0.43 0.93
C LEU A 139 10.83 1.46 0.27
N SER A 140 11.29 2.44 1.05
CA SER A 140 12.39 3.29 0.60
C SER A 140 13.71 2.50 0.64
N PRO A 141 14.75 2.94 -0.10
CA PRO A 141 16.08 2.31 -0.01
C PRO A 141 16.62 2.30 1.42
N GLU A 142 16.33 3.34 2.20
CA GLU A 142 16.77 3.46 3.60
C GLU A 142 16.03 2.51 4.54
N GLU A 143 14.78 2.17 4.23
CA GLU A 143 14.01 1.13 4.95
C GLU A 143 14.46 -0.28 4.55
N GLU A 144 14.83 -0.48 3.30
CA GLU A 144 15.36 -1.77 2.84
C GLU A 144 16.77 -2.04 3.40
N GLU A 145 17.66 -1.07 3.27
CA GLU A 145 19.05 -1.14 3.72
C GLU A 145 19.45 0.13 4.49
N PRO A 146 19.20 0.19 5.80
CA PRO A 146 19.60 1.33 6.61
C PRO A 146 21.13 1.53 6.59
N THR A 147 21.56 2.66 6.02
CA THR A 147 22.99 3.02 5.94
C THR A 147 23.46 3.83 7.14
N TYR A 148 22.55 4.17 8.06
CA TYR A 148 22.83 4.98 9.21
C TYR A 148 23.82 4.30 10.16
N SER A 149 24.78 5.07 10.66
CA SER A 149 25.74 4.62 11.67
C SER A 149 25.88 5.69 12.76
N GLY A 150 26.17 5.25 13.98
CA GLY A 150 26.39 6.16 15.11
C GLY A 150 25.15 6.38 15.98
N ARG A 151 25.03 7.56 16.59
CA ARG A 151 23.90 7.91 17.45
C ARG A 151 22.80 8.53 16.61
N VAL A 152 21.59 7.95 16.66
CA VAL A 152 20.39 8.44 15.98
C VAL A 152 19.25 8.58 16.98
N ASN A 153 18.37 9.53 16.71
CA ASN A 153 17.08 9.61 17.37
C ASN A 153 16.06 8.98 16.43
N LEU A 154 15.45 7.89 16.85
CA LEU A 154 14.28 7.35 16.15
C LEU A 154 13.05 8.08 16.68
N ILE A 155 12.31 8.69 15.77
CA ILE A 155 11.07 9.41 16.06
C ILE A 155 9.94 8.60 15.44
N ASP A 156 8.88 8.35 16.20
CA ASP A 156 7.66 7.74 15.67
C ASP A 156 6.90 8.79 14.87
N VAL A 157 6.88 8.64 13.56
CA VAL A 157 6.31 9.61 12.62
C VAL A 157 4.79 9.70 12.76
N GLU A 158 4.14 8.61 13.15
CA GLU A 158 2.69 8.54 13.32
C GLU A 158 2.22 9.27 14.57
N SER A 159 3.04 9.31 15.64
CA SER A 159 2.68 10.06 16.85
C SER A 159 2.78 11.56 16.69
N GLY A 160 3.72 12.03 15.87
CA GLY A 160 4.02 13.47 15.70
C GLY A 160 4.51 14.20 16.94
N ASP A 161 4.61 13.54 18.10
CA ASP A 161 5.04 14.12 19.38
C ASP A 161 6.50 13.79 19.65
N LEU A 162 7.36 14.83 19.73
CA LEU A 162 8.77 14.69 20.07
C LEU A 162 9.02 14.15 21.49
N ALA A 163 8.04 14.25 22.37
CA ALA A 163 8.08 13.74 23.75
C ALA A 163 7.53 12.30 23.87
N ASP A 164 7.10 11.70 22.77
CA ASP A 164 6.54 10.34 22.78
C ASP A 164 7.55 9.33 23.35
N PRO A 165 7.15 8.50 24.32
CA PRO A 165 8.03 7.49 24.91
C PRO A 165 8.47 6.41 23.90
N ARG A 166 7.85 6.34 22.72
CA ARG A 166 8.26 5.48 21.61
C ARG A 166 9.48 6.00 20.87
N ASN A 167 9.80 7.29 21.03
CA ASN A 167 11.01 7.89 20.49
C ASN A 167 12.23 7.35 21.24
N MET A 168 13.18 6.81 20.52
CA MET A 168 14.35 6.17 21.12
C MET A 168 15.65 6.78 20.63
N LYS A 169 16.55 7.08 21.58
CA LYS A 169 17.94 7.41 21.26
C LYS A 169 18.73 6.09 21.16
N LEU A 170 19.08 5.71 19.98
CA LEU A 170 19.81 4.46 19.73
C LEU A 170 21.21 4.75 19.17
N ARG A 171 22.13 3.87 19.50
CA ARG A 171 23.40 3.78 18.78
C ARG A 171 23.26 2.65 17.75
N ILE A 172 23.25 3.02 16.49
CA ILE A 172 23.20 2.03 15.42
C ILE A 172 24.56 1.36 15.31
N THR A 173 24.57 0.08 15.63
CA THR A 173 25.72 -0.81 15.50
C THR A 173 25.51 -1.75 14.32
N ARG A 174 26.58 -2.35 13.83
CA ARG A 174 26.48 -3.37 12.78
C ARG A 174 25.58 -4.56 13.16
N SER A 175 25.61 -4.96 14.44
CA SER A 175 24.73 -6.04 14.93
C SER A 175 23.26 -5.65 14.89
N LEU A 176 22.92 -4.39 15.19
CA LEU A 176 21.56 -3.89 15.09
C LEU A 176 21.09 -3.82 13.64
N GLN A 177 21.95 -3.38 12.71
CA GLN A 177 21.63 -3.38 11.28
C GLN A 177 21.35 -4.79 10.77
N LEU A 178 22.17 -5.77 11.12
CA LEU A 178 21.96 -7.17 10.74
C LEU A 178 20.65 -7.72 11.31
N ALA A 179 20.36 -7.45 12.59
CA ALA A 179 19.11 -7.86 13.23
C ALA A 179 17.89 -7.23 12.54
N TYR A 180 17.99 -5.96 12.13
CA TYR A 180 16.92 -5.29 11.38
C TYR A 180 16.70 -5.95 10.01
N GLN A 181 17.77 -6.21 9.26
CA GLN A 181 17.67 -6.85 7.94
C GLN A 181 17.06 -8.25 8.04
N GLU A 182 17.43 -9.03 9.08
CA GLU A 182 16.84 -10.34 9.33
C GLU A 182 15.36 -10.23 9.67
N ALA A 183 14.97 -9.31 10.56
CA ALA A 183 13.58 -9.07 10.92
C ALA A 183 12.74 -8.61 9.70
N LEU A 184 13.29 -7.74 8.85
CA LEU A 184 12.61 -7.30 7.62
C LEU A 184 12.42 -8.46 6.63
N LYS A 185 13.44 -9.31 6.49
CA LYS A 185 13.37 -10.52 5.65
C LYS A 185 12.31 -11.48 6.15
N ASP A 186 12.25 -11.72 7.47
CA ASP A 186 11.26 -12.59 8.09
C ASP A 186 9.86 -12.03 7.92
N MET A 187 9.68 -10.71 8.11
CA MET A 187 8.41 -10.03 7.88
C MET A 187 7.92 -10.19 6.43
N LYS A 188 8.81 -9.99 5.44
CA LYS A 188 8.47 -10.19 4.02
C LYS A 188 8.07 -11.65 3.73
N ALA A 189 8.79 -12.61 4.34
CA ALA A 189 8.48 -14.02 4.21
C ALA A 189 7.11 -14.36 4.81
N ASP A 190 6.78 -13.78 5.98
CA ASP A 190 5.49 -13.95 6.64
C ASP A 190 4.34 -13.37 5.80
N ILE A 191 4.51 -12.15 5.25
CA ILE A 191 3.50 -11.54 4.37
C ILE A 191 3.28 -12.43 3.15
N LYS A 192 4.35 -12.84 2.48
CA LYS A 192 4.28 -13.70 1.30
C LYS A 192 3.60 -15.03 1.60
N SER A 193 3.97 -15.68 2.69
CA SER A 193 3.39 -16.97 3.11
C SER A 193 1.92 -16.84 3.45
N PHE A 194 1.55 -15.77 4.17
CA PHE A 194 0.16 -15.52 4.51
C PHE A 194 -0.68 -15.27 3.26
N CYS A 195 -0.25 -14.37 2.36
CA CYS A 195 -0.94 -14.11 1.09
C CYS A 195 -1.12 -15.38 0.28
N ALA A 196 -0.05 -16.15 0.08
CA ALA A 196 -0.09 -17.41 -0.67
C ALA A 196 -1.08 -18.41 -0.06
N SER A 197 -1.17 -18.51 1.26
CA SER A 197 -2.13 -19.39 1.95
C SER A 197 -3.61 -19.01 1.72
N ARG A 198 -3.87 -17.80 1.23
CA ARG A 198 -5.20 -17.26 0.89
C ARG A 198 -5.44 -17.16 -0.62
N GLY A 199 -4.48 -17.61 -1.44
CA GLY A 199 -4.55 -17.44 -2.90
C GLY A 199 -4.39 -15.97 -3.33
N ALA A 200 -3.74 -15.17 -2.50
CA ALA A 200 -3.38 -13.78 -2.78
C ALA A 200 -1.91 -13.70 -3.22
N ASP A 201 -1.59 -12.70 -4.03
CA ASP A 201 -0.22 -12.42 -4.47
C ASP A 201 0.42 -11.34 -3.61
N PHE A 202 1.75 -11.39 -3.49
CA PHE A 202 2.56 -10.41 -2.78
C PHE A 202 3.80 -10.01 -3.57
N ILE A 203 4.01 -8.71 -3.69
CA ILE A 203 5.18 -8.09 -4.33
C ILE A 203 5.78 -7.09 -3.35
N SER A 204 7.11 -7.13 -3.14
CA SER A 204 7.85 -6.11 -2.40
C SER A 204 8.77 -5.36 -3.36
N VAL A 205 8.69 -4.03 -3.35
CA VAL A 205 9.42 -3.14 -4.26
C VAL A 205 10.08 -2.02 -3.47
N THR A 206 11.30 -1.64 -3.86
CA THR A 206 11.97 -0.44 -3.37
C THR A 206 11.75 0.74 -4.33
N THR A 207 11.57 1.93 -3.77
CA THR A 207 11.16 3.12 -4.52
C THR A 207 12.24 3.73 -5.42
N ASP A 208 13.46 3.19 -5.40
CA ASP A 208 14.55 3.51 -6.31
C ASP A 208 14.46 2.76 -7.66
N LYS A 209 13.56 1.78 -7.76
CA LYS A 209 13.36 0.99 -8.97
C LYS A 209 12.28 1.60 -9.86
N PRO A 210 12.45 1.57 -11.18
CA PRO A 210 11.40 2.04 -12.09
C PRO A 210 10.08 1.26 -11.89
N VAL A 211 8.95 1.98 -11.90
CA VAL A 211 7.60 1.39 -11.72
C VAL A 211 7.32 0.31 -12.78
N GLU A 212 7.86 0.47 -13.99
CA GLU A 212 7.70 -0.47 -15.09
C GLU A 212 8.22 -1.87 -14.74
N ARG A 213 9.29 -1.97 -13.92
CA ARG A 213 9.84 -3.27 -13.50
C ARG A 213 8.93 -4.05 -12.56
N MET A 214 7.97 -3.38 -11.96
CA MET A 214 6.96 -4.04 -11.12
C MET A 214 5.81 -4.59 -11.97
N LEU A 215 5.54 -3.97 -13.13
CA LEU A 215 4.39 -4.28 -13.97
C LEU A 215 4.71 -5.36 -15.03
N PHE A 216 5.99 -5.60 -15.31
CA PHE A 216 6.52 -6.53 -16.31
C PHE A 216 7.62 -7.41 -15.72
#